data_9bc8f79c4c4afe3cfbb3bbcfafd674e1
#
_entry.id   9bc8f79c4c4afe3cfbb3bbcfafd674e1
#
_cell.length_a   1.000
_cell.length_b   1.000
_cell.length_c   1.000
_cell.angle_alpha   90.00
_cell.angle_beta   90.00
_cell.angle_gamma   90.00
#
_symmetry.space_group_name_H-M   'P 1'
#
loop_
_entity.id
_entity.type
_entity.pdbx_description
1 polymer ?
#
loop_
_entity_poly.entity_id
_entity_poly.type
_entity_poly.pdbx_seq_one_letter_code
_entity_poly.pdbx_strand_id
1 'polypeptide(L)'
;MTVRSRGLHRGRPHAYANQPSTAGISMSIIDVHSHWGTRQGYPLQTEAEIAQQRATWNSEPTYHTEAEMAQYFRDSNVKVILDYGFTKFRPLEEMRKLHDHAFETERAHRDAILGHWIHIDPKMGADGVREFRRCIDRKIGFLGFGVSGSLSPPPSDPGYDPYYRLCIEAGLPVLIFVGTTGLGAGLPGGAGVILDHCHPRHLDLVAAHYPELKIVAARPGWPWQTETIAVLMHKRSIWYELHGWSPKYHSPELKHEIPRRLKDRILFAADYPLFTYDRMVRDWRAEGYPEDVLERVFHRNAERFLDELGVPWT
;
A
#
# COMPACT_ATOMS: atom_id res chain seq x y z
N MET A 1 -25.26 -7.50 54.10
CA MET A 1 -25.12 -6.71 52.83
C MET A 1 -24.48 -7.60 51.80
N THR A 2 -25.28 -8.14 50.91
CA THR A 2 -24.84 -9.14 49.92
C THR A 2 -24.56 -8.45 48.60
N VAL A 3 -23.29 -8.44 48.17
CA VAL A 3 -22.88 -7.86 46.92
C VAL A 3 -23.16 -8.87 45.80
N ARG A 4 -24.08 -8.55 44.88
CA ARG A 4 -24.36 -9.32 43.65
C ARG A 4 -23.27 -9.07 42.64
N SER A 5 -22.56 -10.12 42.26
CA SER A 5 -21.63 -10.13 41.10
C SER A 5 -22.42 -10.05 39.80
N ARG A 6 -22.21 -9.01 39.02
CA ARG A 6 -22.70 -8.91 37.63
C ARG A 6 -21.79 -9.75 36.72
N GLY A 7 -22.39 -10.73 36.07
CA GLY A 7 -21.75 -11.62 35.12
C GLY A 7 -21.24 -10.84 33.91
N LEU A 8 -19.97 -11.03 33.59
CA LEU A 8 -19.33 -10.61 32.33
C LEU A 8 -19.93 -11.45 31.19
N HIS A 9 -20.63 -10.80 30.29
CA HIS A 9 -21.01 -11.38 29.02
C HIS A 9 -19.73 -11.73 28.22
N ARG A 10 -19.43 -13.01 28.15
CA ARG A 10 -18.45 -13.57 27.20
C ARG A 10 -19.02 -13.39 25.81
N GLY A 11 -18.51 -12.41 25.06
CA GLY A 11 -18.73 -12.32 23.64
C GLY A 11 -18.18 -13.58 22.94
N ARG A 12 -19.01 -14.23 22.13
CA ARG A 12 -18.61 -15.36 21.30
C ARG A 12 -17.52 -14.89 20.32
N PRO A 13 -16.48 -15.69 20.06
CA PRO A 13 -15.50 -15.35 19.03
C PRO A 13 -16.22 -15.35 17.69
N HIS A 14 -16.24 -14.21 17.00
CA HIS A 14 -16.60 -14.14 15.59
C HIS A 14 -15.50 -14.84 14.80
N ALA A 15 -15.72 -16.11 14.51
CA ALA A 15 -14.97 -16.82 13.50
C ALA A 15 -15.21 -16.10 12.15
N TYR A 16 -14.17 -15.49 11.59
CA TYR A 16 -14.16 -15.04 10.19
C TYR A 16 -14.01 -16.27 9.27
N ALA A 17 -15.01 -17.13 9.30
CA ALA A 17 -15.26 -18.14 8.28
C ALA A 17 -16.42 -17.65 7.43
N ASN A 18 -16.20 -16.60 6.64
CA ASN A 18 -17.07 -16.30 5.50
C ASN A 18 -16.21 -16.45 4.25
N GLN A 19 -16.44 -17.55 3.54
CA GLN A 19 -16.12 -17.59 2.12
C GLN A 19 -16.78 -16.36 1.47
N PRO A 20 -16.04 -15.62 0.60
CA PRO A 20 -16.61 -14.45 -0.04
C PRO A 20 -17.85 -14.87 -0.83
N SER A 21 -18.97 -14.22 -0.55
CA SER A 21 -20.11 -14.24 -1.43
C SER A 21 -19.66 -13.57 -2.73
N THR A 22 -19.45 -14.35 -3.76
CA THR A 22 -19.15 -13.89 -5.14
C THR A 22 -20.40 -13.30 -5.82
N ALA A 23 -21.14 -12.44 -5.11
CA ALA A 23 -22.09 -11.54 -5.77
C ALA A 23 -21.24 -10.50 -6.52
N GLY A 24 -20.95 -10.78 -7.81
CA GLY A 24 -19.92 -10.19 -8.62
C GLY A 24 -19.80 -8.68 -8.48
N ILE A 25 -18.60 -8.21 -8.21
CA ILE A 25 -18.19 -6.84 -8.46
C ILE A 25 -18.29 -6.69 -9.99
N SER A 26 -19.33 -6.01 -10.47
CA SER A 26 -19.59 -5.87 -11.91
C SER A 26 -18.61 -4.91 -12.60
N MET A 27 -17.86 -4.13 -11.82
CA MET A 27 -16.90 -3.15 -12.28
C MET A 27 -15.48 -3.69 -12.13
N SER A 28 -14.64 -3.51 -13.15
CA SER A 28 -13.20 -3.79 -13.04
C SER A 28 -12.55 -2.81 -12.05
N ILE A 29 -11.65 -3.31 -11.21
CA ILE A 29 -10.92 -2.51 -10.23
C ILE A 29 -9.43 -2.63 -10.53
N ILE A 30 -8.70 -1.53 -10.41
CA ILE A 30 -7.24 -1.53 -10.36
C ILE A 30 -6.81 -1.10 -8.97
N ASP A 31 -6.24 -2.04 -8.23
CA ASP A 31 -5.70 -1.83 -6.90
C ASP A 31 -4.21 -1.53 -7.00
N VAL A 32 -3.82 -0.30 -6.68
CA VAL A 32 -2.42 0.13 -6.83
C VAL A 32 -1.55 -0.19 -5.61
N HIS A 33 -2.14 -0.67 -4.52
CA HIS A 33 -1.38 -1.01 -3.32
C HIS A 33 -2.10 -2.07 -2.47
N SER A 34 -1.66 -3.29 -2.61
CA SER A 34 -1.98 -4.41 -1.71
C SER A 34 -0.72 -5.21 -1.40
N HIS A 35 -0.81 -6.09 -0.43
CA HIS A 35 0.28 -6.96 -0.02
C HIS A 35 0.04 -8.42 -0.44
N TRP A 36 1.00 -9.26 -0.12
CA TRP A 36 0.92 -10.68 -0.42
C TRP A 36 0.14 -11.44 0.65
N GLY A 37 -0.81 -12.24 0.24
CA GLY A 37 -1.55 -13.17 1.12
C GLY A 37 -0.89 -14.56 1.23
N THR A 38 0.38 -14.69 0.83
CA THR A 38 1.11 -15.95 0.86
C THR A 38 2.05 -16.02 2.06
N ARG A 39 2.43 -17.22 2.50
CA ARG A 39 3.37 -17.36 3.64
C ARG A 39 4.69 -16.63 3.39
N GLN A 40 5.21 -16.70 2.18
CA GLN A 40 6.50 -16.10 1.81
C GLN A 40 6.42 -14.58 1.69
N GLY A 41 5.32 -14.07 1.17
CA GLY A 41 5.18 -12.64 0.84
C GLY A 41 4.40 -11.83 1.87
N TYR A 42 3.86 -12.44 2.94
CA TYR A 42 3.08 -11.73 3.94
C TYR A 42 3.91 -10.61 4.59
N PRO A 43 3.34 -9.42 4.81
CA PRO A 43 4.11 -8.27 5.31
C PRO A 43 4.66 -8.44 6.72
N LEU A 44 4.03 -9.26 7.57
CA LEU A 44 4.50 -9.61 8.90
C LEU A 44 5.11 -11.02 8.88
N GLN A 45 6.38 -11.12 9.23
CA GLN A 45 7.17 -12.33 9.00
C GLN A 45 7.54 -13.08 10.28
N THR A 46 7.57 -12.38 11.43
CA THR A 46 8.00 -12.95 12.70
C THR A 46 6.80 -13.30 13.58
N GLU A 47 6.97 -14.28 14.48
CA GLU A 47 5.94 -14.63 15.47
C GLU A 47 5.59 -13.45 16.38
N ALA A 48 6.52 -12.55 16.66
CA ALA A 48 6.28 -11.35 17.46
C ALA A 48 5.35 -10.37 16.74
N GLU A 49 5.55 -10.15 15.42
CA GLU A 49 4.68 -9.32 14.59
C GLU A 49 3.27 -9.93 14.45
N ILE A 50 3.17 -11.25 14.29
CA ILE A 50 1.89 -11.96 14.24
C ILE A 50 1.17 -11.88 15.58
N ALA A 51 1.88 -12.05 16.70
CA ALA A 51 1.31 -11.88 18.03
C ALA A 51 0.80 -10.45 18.26
N GLN A 52 1.54 -9.46 17.77
CA GLN A 52 1.12 -8.06 17.81
C GLN A 52 -0.14 -7.82 16.95
N GLN A 53 -0.22 -8.40 15.74
CA GLN A 53 -1.41 -8.35 14.89
C GLN A 53 -2.64 -8.89 15.64
N ARG A 54 -2.51 -10.05 16.30
CA ARG A 54 -3.58 -10.63 17.12
C ARG A 54 -4.02 -9.68 18.24
N ALA A 55 -3.06 -9.16 18.99
CA ALA A 55 -3.33 -8.30 20.15
C ALA A 55 -3.93 -6.95 19.77
N THR A 56 -3.46 -6.33 18.67
CA THR A 56 -3.84 -4.97 18.29
C THR A 56 -5.12 -4.94 17.46
N TRP A 57 -5.27 -5.89 16.52
CA TRP A 57 -6.34 -5.85 15.52
C TRP A 57 -7.29 -7.05 15.59
N ASN A 58 -7.07 -7.97 16.54
CA ASN A 58 -7.87 -9.19 16.70
C ASN A 58 -8.02 -9.95 15.37
N SER A 59 -6.92 -10.08 14.63
CA SER A 59 -6.88 -10.74 13.33
C SER A 59 -5.74 -11.75 13.25
N GLU A 60 -5.96 -12.79 12.45
CA GLU A 60 -4.99 -13.85 12.16
C GLU A 60 -4.68 -13.83 10.65
N PRO A 61 -3.42 -14.04 10.25
CA PRO A 61 -3.13 -14.22 8.85
C PRO A 61 -3.70 -15.55 8.35
N THR A 62 -4.33 -15.51 7.19
CA THR A 62 -4.68 -16.71 6.41
C THR A 62 -3.77 -16.76 5.20
N TYR A 63 -2.97 -17.82 5.10
CA TYR A 63 -2.01 -17.96 4.00
C TYR A 63 -2.62 -18.75 2.84
N HIS A 64 -2.38 -18.23 1.65
CA HIS A 64 -2.73 -18.84 0.37
C HIS A 64 -1.46 -19.21 -0.40
N THR A 65 -1.61 -20.04 -1.41
CA THR A 65 -0.60 -20.16 -2.47
C THR A 65 -0.70 -18.96 -3.40
N GLU A 66 0.35 -18.70 -4.19
CA GLU A 66 0.36 -17.62 -5.20
C GLU A 66 -0.78 -17.80 -6.22
N ALA A 67 -1.08 -19.04 -6.60
CA ALA A 67 -2.18 -19.35 -7.52
C ALA A 67 -3.56 -19.06 -6.91
N GLU A 68 -3.78 -19.42 -5.65
CA GLU A 68 -5.03 -19.12 -4.93
C GLU A 68 -5.20 -17.61 -4.72
N MET A 69 -4.13 -16.90 -4.38
CA MET A 69 -4.14 -15.44 -4.27
C MET A 69 -4.50 -14.77 -5.60
N ALA A 70 -3.86 -15.18 -6.69
CA ALA A 70 -4.16 -14.65 -8.02
C ALA A 70 -5.59 -15.01 -8.47
N GLN A 71 -6.08 -16.20 -8.11
CA GLN A 71 -7.47 -16.58 -8.39
C GLN A 71 -8.47 -15.70 -7.62
N TYR A 72 -8.19 -15.38 -6.37
CA TYR A 72 -9.02 -14.44 -5.59
C TYR A 72 -9.09 -13.05 -6.24
N PHE A 73 -7.99 -12.55 -6.82
CA PHE A 73 -8.01 -11.28 -7.57
C PHE A 73 -8.89 -11.38 -8.83
N ARG A 74 -8.80 -12.49 -9.59
CA ARG A 74 -9.67 -12.74 -10.75
C ARG A 74 -11.14 -12.80 -10.36
N ASP A 75 -11.46 -13.57 -9.33
CA ASP A 75 -12.85 -13.75 -8.84
C ASP A 75 -13.44 -12.43 -8.32
N SER A 76 -12.58 -11.54 -7.84
CA SER A 76 -12.96 -10.19 -7.41
C SER A 76 -12.97 -9.15 -8.54
N ASN A 77 -12.65 -9.54 -9.78
CA ASN A 77 -12.49 -8.65 -10.93
C ASN A 77 -11.51 -7.50 -10.66
N VAL A 78 -10.36 -7.81 -10.03
CA VAL A 78 -9.33 -6.85 -9.61
C VAL A 78 -8.01 -7.19 -10.29
N LYS A 79 -7.33 -6.16 -10.79
CA LYS A 79 -5.91 -6.21 -11.14
C LYS A 79 -5.11 -5.45 -10.08
N VAL A 80 -3.99 -6.01 -9.65
CA VAL A 80 -3.30 -5.52 -8.45
C VAL A 80 -1.82 -5.21 -8.69
N ILE A 81 -1.33 -4.15 -8.04
CA ILE A 81 0.09 -3.89 -7.83
C ILE A 81 0.40 -4.27 -6.38
N LEU A 82 1.32 -5.21 -6.20
CA LEU A 82 1.67 -5.75 -4.90
C LEU A 82 2.88 -5.03 -4.28
N ASP A 83 2.78 -4.70 -3.01
CA ASP A 83 3.87 -4.12 -2.23
C ASP A 83 4.72 -5.22 -1.58
N TYR A 84 6.04 -5.08 -1.70
CA TYR A 84 7.02 -6.00 -1.13
C TYR A 84 7.86 -5.29 -0.05
N GLY A 85 7.21 -4.43 0.73
CA GLY A 85 7.85 -3.50 1.68
C GLY A 85 8.76 -4.13 2.72
N PHE A 86 8.50 -5.35 3.17
CA PHE A 86 9.32 -6.02 4.18
C PHE A 86 10.69 -6.47 3.66
N THR A 87 10.89 -6.54 2.34
CA THR A 87 12.17 -6.98 1.74
C THR A 87 13.34 -6.10 2.14
N LYS A 88 13.10 -4.81 2.40
CA LYS A 88 14.12 -3.85 2.84
C LYS A 88 14.81 -4.22 4.16
N PHE A 89 14.23 -5.11 4.96
CA PHE A 89 14.80 -5.58 6.22
C PHE A 89 15.59 -6.88 6.07
N ARG A 90 15.75 -7.39 4.83
CA ARG A 90 16.42 -8.66 4.56
C ARG A 90 17.86 -8.45 4.10
N PRO A 91 18.75 -9.43 4.38
CA PRO A 91 20.06 -9.46 3.74
C PRO A 91 19.93 -9.47 2.21
N LEU A 92 20.93 -8.92 1.52
CA LEU A 92 20.89 -8.72 0.06
C LEU A 92 20.53 -9.99 -0.72
N GLU A 93 21.12 -11.13 -0.37
CA GLU A 93 20.87 -12.39 -1.07
C GLU A 93 19.46 -12.94 -0.87
N GLU A 94 18.87 -12.72 0.30
CA GLU A 94 17.49 -13.08 0.59
C GLU A 94 16.54 -12.14 -0.16
N MET A 95 16.82 -10.84 -0.11
CA MET A 95 16.09 -9.81 -0.84
C MET A 95 16.03 -10.14 -2.34
N ARG A 96 17.15 -10.49 -2.95
CA ARG A 96 17.22 -10.90 -4.37
C ARG A 96 16.31 -12.07 -4.70
N LYS A 97 16.30 -13.10 -3.86
CA LYS A 97 15.42 -14.27 -4.04
C LYS A 97 13.95 -13.88 -3.96
N LEU A 98 13.60 -12.97 -3.05
CA LEU A 98 12.24 -12.47 -2.92
C LEU A 98 11.82 -11.61 -4.11
N HIS A 99 12.71 -10.75 -4.62
CA HIS A 99 12.43 -9.99 -5.84
C HIS A 99 12.28 -10.91 -7.07
N ASP A 100 13.11 -11.93 -7.19
CA ASP A 100 12.99 -12.93 -8.27
C ASP A 100 11.68 -13.68 -8.18
N HIS A 101 11.28 -14.12 -6.98
CA HIS A 101 9.97 -14.74 -6.73
C HIS A 101 8.80 -13.81 -7.12
N ALA A 102 8.90 -12.52 -6.83
CA ALA A 102 7.89 -11.55 -7.24
C ALA A 102 7.73 -11.49 -8.77
N PHE A 103 8.83 -11.38 -9.52
CA PHE A 103 8.80 -11.37 -10.97
C PHE A 103 8.32 -12.70 -11.58
N GLU A 104 8.65 -13.84 -10.98
CA GLU A 104 8.15 -15.15 -11.40
C GLU A 104 6.65 -15.28 -11.20
N THR A 105 6.15 -14.85 -10.05
CA THR A 105 4.71 -14.84 -9.74
C THR A 105 3.94 -13.89 -10.66
N GLU A 106 4.47 -12.71 -10.90
CA GLU A 106 3.89 -11.78 -11.86
C GLU A 106 3.82 -12.40 -13.26
N ARG A 107 4.90 -13.04 -13.73
CA ARG A 107 4.92 -13.69 -15.05
C ARG A 107 3.86 -14.78 -15.16
N ALA A 108 3.65 -15.56 -14.10
CA ALA A 108 2.68 -16.64 -14.07
C ALA A 108 1.22 -16.14 -14.02
N HIS A 109 0.99 -14.91 -13.53
CA HIS A 109 -0.34 -14.37 -13.22
C HIS A 109 -0.54 -12.92 -13.74
N ARG A 110 0.02 -12.59 -14.92
CA ARG A 110 -0.03 -11.26 -15.53
C ARG A 110 -1.43 -10.67 -15.70
N ASP A 111 -2.41 -11.50 -15.87
CA ASP A 111 -3.81 -11.12 -16.00
C ASP A 111 -4.43 -10.56 -14.71
N ALA A 112 -3.82 -10.85 -13.56
CA ALA A 112 -4.26 -10.42 -12.24
C ALA A 112 -3.23 -9.54 -11.50
N ILE A 113 -1.93 -9.77 -11.70
CA ILE A 113 -0.83 -9.04 -11.03
C ILE A 113 -0.12 -8.16 -12.06
N LEU A 114 -0.29 -6.85 -11.92
CA LEU A 114 0.31 -5.85 -12.84
C LEU A 114 1.79 -5.61 -12.57
N GLY A 115 2.27 -5.86 -11.36
CA GLY A 115 3.65 -5.68 -10.95
C GLY A 115 3.82 -5.35 -9.48
N HIS A 116 4.92 -4.67 -9.13
CA HIS A 116 5.35 -4.57 -7.74
C HIS A 116 5.92 -3.20 -7.36
N TRP A 117 5.69 -2.82 -6.10
CA TRP A 117 6.49 -1.83 -5.38
C TRP A 117 7.66 -2.54 -4.70
N ILE A 118 8.88 -2.13 -5.02
CA ILE A 118 10.11 -2.68 -4.44
C ILE A 118 10.67 -1.70 -3.42
N HIS A 119 11.05 -2.22 -2.24
CA HIS A 119 11.61 -1.42 -1.17
C HIS A 119 13.04 -1.89 -0.85
N ILE A 120 13.96 -0.96 -0.76
CA ILE A 120 15.37 -1.23 -0.40
C ILE A 120 15.77 -0.20 0.66
N ASP A 121 16.45 -0.67 1.73
CA ASP A 121 16.99 0.25 2.74
C ASP A 121 18.15 1.05 2.11
N PRO A 122 18.10 2.38 2.13
CA PRO A 122 19.18 3.22 1.57
C PRO A 122 20.53 2.98 2.26
N LYS A 123 20.52 2.46 3.50
CA LYS A 123 21.76 2.08 4.22
C LYS A 123 22.55 0.96 3.54
N MET A 124 21.94 0.23 2.61
CA MET A 124 22.66 -0.75 1.76
C MET A 124 23.63 -0.11 0.78
N GLY A 125 23.57 1.21 0.60
CA GLY A 125 24.48 1.95 -0.26
C GLY A 125 24.52 1.40 -1.69
N ALA A 126 25.73 1.22 -2.24
CA ALA A 126 25.92 0.78 -3.61
C ALA A 126 25.33 -0.61 -3.91
N ASP A 127 25.25 -1.50 -2.93
CA ASP A 127 24.68 -2.85 -3.11
C ASP A 127 23.17 -2.77 -3.36
N GLY A 128 22.46 -1.94 -2.59
CA GLY A 128 21.05 -1.70 -2.78
C GLY A 128 20.74 -1.03 -4.13
N VAL A 129 21.55 -0.06 -4.53
CA VAL A 129 21.43 0.61 -5.84
C VAL A 129 21.61 -0.37 -6.99
N ARG A 130 22.61 -1.27 -6.90
CA ARG A 130 22.82 -2.32 -7.91
C ARG A 130 21.63 -3.28 -7.96
N GLU A 131 21.09 -3.66 -6.82
CA GLU A 131 19.91 -4.52 -6.78
C GLU A 131 18.69 -3.85 -7.40
N PHE A 132 18.45 -2.57 -7.12
CA PHE A 132 17.34 -1.85 -7.75
C PHE A 132 17.50 -1.76 -9.27
N ARG A 133 18.72 -1.48 -9.76
CA ARG A 133 19.00 -1.49 -11.20
C ARG A 133 18.73 -2.88 -11.80
N ARG A 134 19.12 -3.96 -11.11
CA ARG A 134 18.79 -5.32 -11.54
C ARG A 134 17.27 -5.55 -11.63
N CYS A 135 16.51 -5.03 -10.68
CA CYS A 135 15.04 -5.11 -10.73
C CYS A 135 14.48 -4.32 -11.95
N ILE A 136 15.02 -3.14 -12.24
CA ILE A 136 14.66 -2.35 -13.42
C ILE A 136 14.89 -3.14 -14.70
N ASP A 137 16.06 -3.77 -14.84
CA ASP A 137 16.43 -4.56 -16.02
C ASP A 137 15.56 -5.82 -16.20
N ARG A 138 14.97 -6.34 -15.10
CA ARG A 138 14.15 -7.55 -15.09
C ARG A 138 12.65 -7.30 -15.10
N LYS A 139 12.21 -6.05 -14.98
CA LYS A 139 10.77 -5.74 -14.90
C LYS A 139 10.00 -6.29 -16.10
N ILE A 140 8.78 -6.72 -15.86
CA ILE A 140 7.87 -7.26 -16.88
C ILE A 140 6.73 -6.27 -17.13
N GLY A 141 6.06 -5.88 -16.07
CA GLY A 141 4.97 -4.92 -16.07
C GLY A 141 5.30 -3.67 -15.25
N PHE A 142 4.44 -3.39 -14.29
CA PHE A 142 4.65 -2.27 -13.37
C PHE A 142 5.85 -2.54 -12.45
N LEU A 143 6.69 -1.55 -12.30
CA LEU A 143 7.70 -1.49 -11.25
C LEU A 143 7.71 -0.08 -10.67
N GLY A 144 7.68 0.02 -9.35
CA GLY A 144 7.86 1.28 -8.64
C GLY A 144 8.79 1.10 -7.44
N PHE A 145 9.30 2.21 -6.92
CA PHE A 145 10.15 2.21 -5.73
C PHE A 145 9.39 2.73 -4.53
N GLY A 146 9.27 1.93 -3.47
CA GLY A 146 8.58 2.29 -2.25
C GLY A 146 9.51 2.89 -1.19
N VAL A 147 9.11 4.00 -0.59
CA VAL A 147 9.84 4.69 0.49
C VAL A 147 8.93 4.86 1.69
N SER A 148 9.10 3.97 2.66
CA SER A 148 8.44 4.07 3.96
C SER A 148 9.44 4.50 5.02
N GLY A 149 9.22 5.63 5.67
CA GLY A 149 10.04 6.11 6.78
C GLY A 149 9.96 5.26 8.06
N SER A 150 9.03 4.28 8.12
CA SER A 150 8.93 3.36 9.25
C SER A 150 10.18 2.49 9.36
N LEU A 151 10.93 2.59 10.44
CA LEU A 151 12.22 1.91 10.68
C LEU A 151 13.32 2.19 9.63
N SER A 152 13.13 3.16 8.76
CA SER A 152 14.08 3.60 7.73
C SER A 152 14.27 5.12 7.84
N PRO A 153 15.27 5.72 7.19
CA PRO A 153 15.38 7.17 7.09
C PRO A 153 14.12 7.79 6.45
N PRO A 154 13.85 9.07 6.73
CA PRO A 154 12.73 9.77 6.10
C PRO A 154 12.93 9.87 4.58
N PRO A 155 11.87 10.00 3.77
CA PRO A 155 11.98 10.08 2.31
C PRO A 155 12.94 11.17 1.79
N SER A 156 13.12 12.26 2.54
CA SER A 156 14.06 13.34 2.18
C SER A 156 15.52 13.07 2.57
N ASP A 157 15.84 11.88 3.08
CA ASP A 157 17.23 11.52 3.40
C ASP A 157 18.06 11.36 2.11
N PRO A 158 19.28 11.93 2.04
CA PRO A 158 20.14 11.84 0.85
C PRO A 158 20.48 10.40 0.41
N GLY A 159 20.37 9.43 1.31
CA GLY A 159 20.57 8.02 0.96
C GLY A 159 19.61 7.51 -0.12
N TYR A 160 18.47 8.18 -0.31
CA TYR A 160 17.52 7.86 -1.39
C TYR A 160 17.83 8.52 -2.73
N ASP A 161 18.71 9.52 -2.81
CA ASP A 161 19.03 10.23 -4.05
C ASP A 161 19.37 9.31 -5.24
N PRO A 162 20.20 8.25 -5.09
CA PRO A 162 20.51 7.34 -6.18
C PRO A 162 19.27 6.61 -6.72
N TYR A 163 18.33 6.27 -5.84
CA TYR A 163 17.09 5.58 -6.22
C TYR A 163 16.13 6.51 -6.95
N TYR A 164 15.97 7.76 -6.49
CA TYR A 164 15.15 8.77 -7.17
C TYR A 164 15.66 9.08 -8.57
N ARG A 165 16.98 9.20 -8.74
CA ARG A 165 17.60 9.38 -10.04
C ARG A 165 17.37 8.20 -10.97
N LEU A 166 17.48 6.97 -10.47
CA LEU A 166 17.15 5.76 -11.24
C LEU A 166 15.67 5.72 -11.64
N CYS A 167 14.76 6.12 -10.75
CA CYS A 167 13.34 6.21 -11.07
C CYS A 167 13.08 7.23 -12.17
N ILE A 168 13.70 8.42 -12.12
CA ILE A 168 13.59 9.44 -13.17
C ILE A 168 14.15 8.90 -14.50
N GLU A 169 15.36 8.33 -14.49
CA GLU A 169 16.02 7.75 -15.67
C GLU A 169 15.17 6.68 -16.35
N ALA A 170 14.56 5.79 -15.54
CA ALA A 170 13.75 4.67 -16.03
C ALA A 170 12.25 4.99 -16.19
N GLY A 171 11.81 6.21 -15.90
CA GLY A 171 10.40 6.62 -15.97
C GLY A 171 9.51 5.95 -14.94
N LEU A 172 10.07 5.45 -13.82
CA LEU A 172 9.36 4.72 -12.77
C LEU A 172 8.80 5.66 -11.71
N PRO A 173 7.67 5.30 -11.07
CA PRO A 173 7.12 6.07 -9.97
C PRO A 173 7.77 5.70 -8.63
N VAL A 174 7.68 6.64 -7.70
CA VAL A 174 8.04 6.45 -6.28
C VAL A 174 6.79 6.53 -5.43
N LEU A 175 6.60 5.53 -4.55
CA LEU A 175 5.56 5.51 -3.52
C LEU A 175 6.14 6.07 -2.23
N ILE A 176 5.60 7.19 -1.73
CA ILE A 176 6.05 7.82 -0.50
C ILE A 176 4.96 7.72 0.56
N PHE A 177 5.27 7.02 1.65
CA PHE A 177 4.35 6.83 2.75
C PHE A 177 4.23 8.10 3.60
N VAL A 178 3.00 8.51 3.88
CA VAL A 178 2.67 9.64 4.76
C VAL A 178 1.75 9.19 5.89
N GLY A 179 1.91 9.79 7.06
CA GLY A 179 1.11 9.50 8.24
C GLY A 179 1.55 8.28 9.03
N THR A 180 0.72 7.90 9.99
CA THR A 180 1.01 6.80 10.92
C THR A 180 1.01 5.43 10.25
N THR A 181 1.65 4.48 10.90
CA THR A 181 1.71 3.07 10.47
C THR A 181 1.19 2.15 11.56
N GLY A 182 0.65 0.98 11.15
CA GLY A 182 0.36 -0.12 12.07
C GLY A 182 1.60 -0.86 12.54
N LEU A 183 2.73 -0.73 11.83
CA LEU A 183 3.98 -1.38 12.21
C LEU A 183 4.44 -0.86 13.58
N GLY A 184 4.71 -1.78 14.51
CA GLY A 184 5.14 -1.47 15.87
C GLY A 184 4.05 -0.92 16.80
N ALA A 185 2.83 -0.70 16.33
CA ALA A 185 1.73 -0.19 17.17
C ALA A 185 1.46 -1.11 18.36
N GLY A 186 1.38 -0.53 19.57
CA GLY A 186 1.16 -1.27 20.81
C GLY A 186 2.43 -1.93 21.40
N LEU A 187 3.55 -1.94 20.69
CA LEU A 187 4.82 -2.46 21.21
C LEU A 187 5.61 -1.38 21.98
N PRO A 188 6.45 -1.76 22.95
CA PRO A 188 7.31 -0.82 23.67
C PRO A 188 8.12 0.04 22.70
N GLY A 189 8.07 1.39 22.87
CA GLY A 189 8.73 2.34 22.00
C GLY A 189 8.31 2.25 20.51
N GLY A 190 7.13 1.67 20.22
CA GLY A 190 6.67 1.48 18.85
C GLY A 190 7.60 0.59 18.01
N ALA A 191 8.34 -0.34 18.65
CA ALA A 191 9.37 -1.15 18.02
C ALA A 191 10.44 -0.31 17.27
N GLY A 192 10.71 0.92 17.72
CA GLY A 192 11.67 1.82 17.10
C GLY A 192 11.15 2.63 15.91
N VAL A 193 9.86 2.56 15.58
CA VAL A 193 9.25 3.39 14.54
C VAL A 193 9.24 4.86 14.96
N ILE A 194 9.75 5.73 14.09
CA ILE A 194 9.72 7.19 14.25
C ILE A 194 8.62 7.72 13.30
N LEU A 195 7.47 8.10 13.86
CA LEU A 195 6.32 8.56 13.06
C LEU A 195 6.66 9.81 12.22
N ASP A 196 7.52 10.70 12.76
CA ASP A 196 7.96 11.90 12.04
C ASP A 196 8.61 11.61 10.69
N HIS A 197 9.23 10.44 10.51
CA HIS A 197 9.80 10.02 9.23
C HIS A 197 8.74 9.84 8.12
N CYS A 198 7.46 9.73 8.48
CA CYS A 198 6.34 9.71 7.54
C CYS A 198 5.53 11.03 7.54
N HIS A 199 6.10 12.13 8.05
CA HIS A 199 5.45 13.43 8.00
C HIS A 199 5.37 13.95 6.55
N PRO A 200 4.25 14.55 6.11
CA PRO A 200 4.07 15.06 4.73
C PRO A 200 5.11 16.08 4.27
N ARG A 201 5.83 16.74 5.19
CA ARG A 201 6.96 17.62 4.85
C ARG A 201 8.05 16.91 4.04
N HIS A 202 8.27 15.60 4.28
CA HIS A 202 9.25 14.84 3.51
C HIS A 202 8.79 14.59 2.08
N LEU A 203 7.49 14.35 1.88
CA LEU A 203 6.87 14.30 0.55
C LEU A 203 7.03 15.64 -0.18
N ASP A 204 6.78 16.75 0.53
CA ASP A 204 6.93 18.11 -0.02
C ASP A 204 8.37 18.39 -0.46
N LEU A 205 9.36 18.04 0.37
CA LEU A 205 10.78 18.21 0.08
C LEU A 205 11.21 17.39 -1.14
N VAL A 206 10.85 16.10 -1.19
CA VAL A 206 11.19 15.23 -2.34
C VAL A 206 10.60 15.78 -3.62
N ALA A 207 9.32 16.13 -3.62
CA ALA A 207 8.67 16.68 -4.80
C ALA A 207 9.20 18.05 -5.24
N ALA A 208 9.79 18.83 -4.31
CA ALA A 208 10.46 20.09 -4.64
C ALA A 208 11.84 19.88 -5.24
N HIS A 209 12.61 18.90 -4.73
CA HIS A 209 13.98 18.63 -5.19
C HIS A 209 14.03 17.80 -6.49
N TYR A 210 12.98 16.99 -6.75
CA TYR A 210 12.89 16.10 -7.91
C TYR A 210 11.59 16.38 -8.69
N PRO A 211 11.47 17.51 -9.39
CA PRO A 211 10.23 17.91 -10.08
C PRO A 211 9.83 16.95 -11.22
N GLU A 212 10.76 16.17 -11.75
CA GLU A 212 10.54 15.17 -12.81
C GLU A 212 10.11 13.82 -12.27
N LEU A 213 10.23 13.60 -10.95
CA LEU A 213 9.89 12.34 -10.31
C LEU A 213 8.37 12.14 -10.30
N LYS A 214 7.92 11.00 -10.79
CA LYS A 214 6.52 10.58 -10.65
C LYS A 214 6.29 10.07 -9.24
N ILE A 215 5.37 10.69 -8.49
CA ILE A 215 5.17 10.38 -7.07
C ILE A 215 3.73 9.94 -6.83
N VAL A 216 3.59 8.88 -6.02
CA VAL A 216 2.34 8.47 -5.40
C VAL A 216 2.49 8.66 -3.88
N ALA A 217 1.68 9.51 -3.27
CA ALA A 217 1.58 9.60 -1.82
C ALA A 217 0.73 8.43 -1.31
N ALA A 218 1.21 7.73 -0.28
CA ALA A 218 0.60 6.52 0.25
C ALA A 218 -0.01 6.74 1.63
N ARG A 219 -1.19 6.21 1.85
CA ARG A 219 -2.03 6.33 3.04
C ARG A 219 -2.73 7.69 3.18
N PRO A 220 -3.85 7.76 3.96
CA PRO A 220 -4.58 9.01 4.20
C PRO A 220 -3.81 10.12 4.94
N GLY A 221 -2.62 9.82 5.47
CA GLY A 221 -1.78 10.83 6.13
C GLY A 221 -2.14 11.14 7.59
N TRP A 222 -3.02 10.35 8.23
CA TRP A 222 -3.35 10.61 9.64
C TRP A 222 -2.11 10.59 10.54
N PRO A 223 -1.94 11.57 11.49
CA PRO A 223 -2.86 12.64 11.84
C PRO A 223 -2.71 13.92 10.98
N TRP A 224 -1.78 13.96 10.01
CA TRP A 224 -1.44 15.13 9.16
C TRP A 224 -2.20 15.15 7.84
N GLN A 225 -3.49 14.75 7.83
CA GLN A 225 -4.28 14.70 6.59
C GLN A 225 -4.43 16.06 5.91
N THR A 226 -4.65 17.13 6.66
CA THR A 226 -4.76 18.50 6.11
C THR A 226 -3.45 18.98 5.51
N GLU A 227 -2.32 18.67 6.12
CA GLU A 227 -1.00 19.00 5.58
C GLU A 227 -0.70 18.19 4.31
N THR A 228 -1.06 16.89 4.30
CA THR A 228 -0.97 16.05 3.09
C THR A 228 -1.80 16.66 1.95
N ILE A 229 -3.03 17.05 2.21
CA ILE A 229 -3.91 17.74 1.24
C ILE A 229 -3.25 19.04 0.74
N ALA A 230 -2.65 19.84 1.62
CA ALA A 230 -1.97 21.07 1.24
C ALA A 230 -0.82 20.81 0.26
N VAL A 231 0.01 19.79 0.52
CA VAL A 231 1.09 19.36 -0.40
C VAL A 231 0.51 18.95 -1.76
N LEU A 232 -0.54 18.10 -1.76
CA LEU A 232 -1.20 17.66 -2.98
C LEU A 232 -1.83 18.80 -3.78
N MET A 233 -2.37 19.82 -3.12
CA MET A 233 -2.91 21.00 -3.79
C MET A 233 -1.83 21.86 -4.43
N HIS A 234 -0.68 21.97 -3.78
CA HIS A 234 0.46 22.74 -4.28
C HIS A 234 1.19 21.99 -5.40
N LYS A 235 1.39 20.68 -5.26
CA LYS A 235 2.11 19.81 -6.21
C LYS A 235 1.13 18.87 -6.91
N ARG A 236 0.49 19.38 -7.97
CA ARG A 236 -0.62 18.71 -8.66
C ARG A 236 -0.23 17.46 -9.45
N SER A 237 1.06 17.19 -9.65
CA SER A 237 1.56 15.98 -10.30
C SER A 237 1.60 14.76 -9.39
N ILE A 238 1.38 14.92 -8.07
CA ILE A 238 1.41 13.81 -7.12
C ILE A 238 0.06 13.08 -7.17
N TRP A 239 0.10 11.78 -7.40
CA TRP A 239 -1.00 10.85 -7.22
C TRP A 239 -1.18 10.51 -5.74
N TYR A 240 -2.36 10.04 -5.34
CA TYR A 240 -2.65 9.76 -3.94
C TYR A 240 -3.46 8.49 -3.78
N GLU A 241 -2.93 7.48 -3.10
CA GLU A 241 -3.62 6.26 -2.76
C GLU A 241 -3.89 6.17 -1.26
N LEU A 242 -4.96 5.46 -0.87
CA LEU A 242 -5.55 5.54 0.47
C LEU A 242 -5.61 4.19 1.19
N HIS A 243 -4.59 3.33 1.00
CA HIS A 243 -4.54 2.02 1.66
C HIS A 243 -4.48 2.10 3.18
N GLY A 244 -4.78 0.98 3.84
CA GLY A 244 -4.65 0.81 5.29
C GLY A 244 -5.81 1.37 6.10
N TRP A 245 -6.75 2.08 5.49
CA TRP A 245 -7.87 2.71 6.15
C TRP A 245 -9.17 2.53 5.39
N SER A 246 -10.24 2.11 6.11
CA SER A 246 -11.57 2.23 5.52
C SER A 246 -11.95 3.70 5.34
N PRO A 247 -12.58 4.08 4.20
CA PRO A 247 -12.99 5.46 3.91
C PRO A 247 -13.78 6.15 5.01
N LYS A 248 -14.52 5.40 5.83
CA LYS A 248 -15.27 5.94 6.96
C LYS A 248 -14.41 6.69 7.98
N TYR A 249 -13.11 6.38 8.05
CA TYR A 249 -12.14 7.01 8.97
C TYR A 249 -11.35 8.17 8.33
N HIS A 250 -11.59 8.48 7.07
CA HIS A 250 -11.00 9.66 6.45
C HIS A 250 -11.50 10.93 7.14
N SER A 251 -10.62 11.93 7.27
CA SER A 251 -11.02 13.20 7.88
C SER A 251 -12.11 13.91 7.05
N PRO A 252 -12.91 14.79 7.66
CA PRO A 252 -13.91 15.58 6.93
C PRO A 252 -13.30 16.36 5.76
N GLU A 253 -12.09 16.89 5.91
CA GLU A 253 -11.38 17.64 4.88
C GLU A 253 -11.03 16.73 3.69
N LEU A 254 -10.52 15.52 3.95
CA LEU A 254 -10.21 14.57 2.89
C LEU A 254 -11.49 14.13 2.16
N LYS A 255 -12.55 13.78 2.91
CA LYS A 255 -13.86 13.43 2.33
C LYS A 255 -14.42 14.55 1.46
N HIS A 256 -14.22 15.82 1.87
CA HIS A 256 -14.63 16.98 1.07
C HIS A 256 -13.84 17.11 -0.23
N GLU A 257 -12.54 16.81 -0.22
CA GLU A 257 -11.65 17.01 -1.37
C GLU A 257 -11.71 15.87 -2.40
N ILE A 258 -12.01 14.64 -1.97
CA ILE A 258 -12.10 13.47 -2.85
C ILE A 258 -13.01 13.74 -4.07
N PRO A 259 -14.28 14.20 -3.94
CA PRO A 259 -15.14 14.45 -5.08
C PRO A 259 -14.85 15.78 -5.80
N ARG A 260 -13.88 16.54 -5.35
CA ARG A 260 -13.59 17.90 -5.83
C ARG A 260 -12.21 18.01 -6.46
N ARG A 261 -11.25 18.61 -5.72
CA ARG A 261 -9.91 18.93 -6.24
C ARG A 261 -9.01 17.72 -6.35
N LEU A 262 -9.29 16.64 -5.62
CA LEU A 262 -8.53 15.39 -5.67
C LEU A 262 -9.17 14.32 -6.57
N LYS A 263 -10.38 14.52 -7.10
CA LYS A 263 -11.14 13.49 -7.81
C LYS A 263 -10.38 12.78 -8.95
N ASP A 264 -9.48 13.49 -9.60
CA ASP A 264 -8.70 12.98 -10.74
C ASP A 264 -7.34 12.39 -10.34
N ARG A 265 -7.06 12.24 -9.05
CA ARG A 265 -5.75 11.79 -8.55
C ARG A 265 -5.83 10.76 -7.43
N ILE A 266 -7.02 10.44 -6.93
CA ILE A 266 -7.20 9.36 -5.94
C ILE A 266 -7.14 8.03 -6.66
N LEU A 267 -6.29 7.14 -6.15
CA LEU A 267 -6.14 5.77 -6.61
C LEU A 267 -6.71 4.81 -5.56
N PHE A 268 -7.39 3.77 -6.01
CA PHE A 268 -7.88 2.73 -5.12
C PHE A 268 -6.73 1.86 -4.63
N ALA A 269 -6.77 1.57 -3.33
CA ALA A 269 -5.81 0.70 -2.67
C ALA A 269 -6.51 -0.02 -1.52
N ALA A 270 -6.57 -1.35 -1.59
CA ALA A 270 -7.32 -2.16 -0.63
C ALA A 270 -6.52 -2.52 0.61
N ASP A 271 -5.19 -2.60 0.50
CA ASP A 271 -4.34 -3.15 1.56
C ASP A 271 -4.66 -4.63 1.86
N TYR A 272 -4.98 -5.42 0.79
CA TYR A 272 -5.10 -6.87 0.94
C TYR A 272 -3.77 -7.45 1.49
N PRO A 273 -3.75 -8.46 2.36
CA PRO A 273 -4.89 -9.24 2.84
C PRO A 273 -5.56 -8.65 4.11
N LEU A 274 -5.21 -7.43 4.52
CA LEU A 274 -5.82 -6.79 5.70
C LEU A 274 -7.32 -6.53 5.50
N PHE A 275 -7.68 -6.10 4.28
CA PHE A 275 -9.07 -5.92 3.87
C PHE A 275 -9.40 -6.75 2.63
N THR A 276 -10.64 -7.27 2.58
CA THR A 276 -11.18 -7.89 1.37
C THR A 276 -11.73 -6.84 0.41
N TYR A 277 -11.74 -7.12 -0.89
CA TYR A 277 -12.26 -6.18 -1.89
C TYR A 277 -13.74 -5.88 -1.69
N ASP A 278 -14.57 -6.90 -1.40
CA ASP A 278 -16.00 -6.69 -1.09
C ASP A 278 -16.22 -5.70 0.04
N ARG A 279 -15.41 -5.78 1.10
CA ARG A 279 -15.49 -4.85 2.22
C ARG A 279 -15.09 -3.45 1.78
N MET A 280 -13.98 -3.30 1.08
CA MET A 280 -13.50 -1.98 0.67
C MET A 280 -14.45 -1.30 -0.30
N VAL A 281 -15.00 -2.04 -1.27
CA VAL A 281 -16.01 -1.51 -2.21
C VAL A 281 -17.27 -1.06 -1.46
N ARG A 282 -17.78 -1.87 -0.51
CA ARG A 282 -18.92 -1.47 0.32
C ARG A 282 -18.62 -0.22 1.13
N ASP A 283 -17.45 -0.15 1.76
CA ASP A 283 -17.06 0.98 2.58
C ASP A 283 -16.97 2.27 1.74
N TRP A 284 -16.40 2.20 0.53
CA TRP A 284 -16.37 3.33 -0.40
C TRP A 284 -17.76 3.78 -0.85
N ARG A 285 -18.63 2.83 -1.21
CA ARG A 285 -20.00 3.14 -1.64
C ARG A 285 -20.84 3.73 -0.49
N ALA A 286 -20.59 3.32 0.75
CA ALA A 286 -21.28 3.81 1.93
C ALA A 286 -20.99 5.29 2.24
N GLU A 287 -19.91 5.88 1.70
CA GLU A 287 -19.60 7.31 1.84
C GLU A 287 -20.50 8.21 0.98
N GLY A 288 -21.26 7.63 0.04
CA GLY A 288 -22.25 8.38 -0.76
C GLY A 288 -21.65 9.26 -1.85
N TYR A 289 -20.43 9.00 -2.29
CA TYR A 289 -19.84 9.70 -3.43
C TYR A 289 -20.64 9.43 -4.73
N PRO A 290 -20.71 10.42 -5.66
CA PRO A 290 -21.26 10.20 -6.99
C PRO A 290 -20.59 9.03 -7.73
N GLU A 291 -21.32 8.31 -8.57
CA GLU A 291 -20.80 7.11 -9.27
C GLU A 291 -19.59 7.44 -10.17
N ASP A 292 -19.57 8.62 -10.81
CA ASP A 292 -18.42 9.07 -11.62
C ASP A 292 -17.15 9.29 -10.78
N VAL A 293 -17.29 9.66 -9.51
CA VAL A 293 -16.16 9.75 -8.56
C VAL A 293 -15.69 8.36 -8.16
N LEU A 294 -16.61 7.44 -7.86
CA LEU A 294 -16.30 6.06 -7.52
C LEU A 294 -15.60 5.33 -8.66
N GLU A 295 -16.08 5.48 -9.91
CA GLU A 295 -15.40 4.93 -11.10
C GLU A 295 -13.97 5.48 -11.27
N ARG A 296 -13.75 6.77 -11.00
CA ARG A 296 -12.41 7.35 -11.03
C ARG A 296 -11.51 6.71 -9.98
N VAL A 297 -12.00 6.58 -8.75
CA VAL A 297 -11.25 5.97 -7.65
C VAL A 297 -10.94 4.51 -7.96
N PHE A 298 -11.94 3.72 -8.37
CA PHE A 298 -11.78 2.29 -8.52
C PHE A 298 -10.92 1.86 -9.71
N HIS A 299 -10.94 2.62 -10.83
CA HIS A 299 -10.17 2.22 -12.01
C HIS A 299 -9.67 3.37 -12.89
N ARG A 300 -10.50 4.36 -13.28
CA ARG A 300 -10.14 5.34 -14.32
C ARG A 300 -8.88 6.16 -14.01
N ASN A 301 -8.67 6.52 -12.75
CA ASN A 301 -7.44 7.22 -12.36
C ASN A 301 -6.22 6.32 -12.44
N ALA A 302 -6.36 5.05 -12.05
CA ALA A 302 -5.29 4.07 -12.14
C ALA A 302 -4.95 3.71 -13.60
N GLU A 303 -5.95 3.58 -14.47
CA GLU A 303 -5.77 3.43 -15.91
C GLU A 303 -4.90 4.57 -16.46
N ARG A 304 -5.28 5.82 -16.19
CA ARG A 304 -4.53 6.98 -16.63
C ARG A 304 -3.11 7.04 -16.04
N PHE A 305 -2.96 6.68 -14.76
CA PHE A 305 -1.65 6.59 -14.12
C PHE A 305 -0.74 5.56 -14.80
N LEU A 306 -1.28 4.40 -15.14
CA LEU A 306 -0.54 3.33 -15.83
C LEU A 306 -0.22 3.70 -17.28
N ASP A 307 -1.15 4.38 -17.98
CA ASP A 307 -0.92 4.91 -19.34
C ASP A 307 0.22 5.94 -19.34
N GLU A 308 0.28 6.85 -18.34
CA GLU A 308 1.38 7.82 -18.18
C GLU A 308 2.74 7.14 -17.94
N LEU A 309 2.73 5.89 -17.44
CA LEU A 309 3.92 5.07 -17.22
C LEU A 309 4.24 4.14 -18.40
N GLY A 310 3.35 4.06 -19.39
CA GLY A 310 3.47 3.09 -20.50
C GLY A 310 3.35 1.64 -20.06
N VAL A 311 2.61 1.38 -18.98
CA VAL A 311 2.38 0.03 -18.42
C VAL A 311 1.06 -0.52 -18.93
N PRO A 312 1.05 -1.65 -19.67
CA PRO A 312 -0.20 -2.32 -20.08
C PRO A 312 -0.97 -2.82 -18.86
N TRP A 313 -2.25 -2.49 -18.80
CA TRP A 313 -3.16 -2.89 -17.72
C TRP A 313 -4.37 -3.68 -18.21
N THR A 314 -4.52 -3.90 -19.52
CA THR A 314 -5.59 -4.71 -20.17
C THR A 314 -5.26 -6.19 -20.19
#